data_0a53cad7a49c3d5ab7af7b945aed8754
#
_entry.id   0a53cad7a49c3d5ab7af7b945aed8754
#
_cell.length_a   1.000
_cell.length_b   1.000
_cell.length_c   1.000
_cell.angle_alpha   90.00
_cell.angle_beta   90.00
_cell.angle_gamma   90.00
#
_symmetry.space_group_name_H-M   'P 1'
#
loop_
_entity.id
_entity.type
_entity.pdbx_description
1 polymer ?
#
loop_
_entity_poly.entity_id
_entity_poly.type
_entity_poly.pdbx_seq_one_letter_code
_entity_poly.pdbx_strand_id
1 'polypeptide(L)'
;EISLRRLVKEALRMRPDRLIIGEVREAEALDLLLAMNSGLSSMCTLHANSAREAVIKICTLPLLAGENVSSDFVVPTVASAIDLVVHLDLDRDGRRTVREVAALSGRVENGVIETSDVFHRDHSGNLVRGAGAPSGAERFGRAGHDLAALLSSHSDNSKGAY
;
A
#
# COMPACT_ATOMS: atom_id res chain seq x y z
N GLU A 1 -3.65 -29.35 -5.38
CA GLU A 1 -3.38 -27.93 -5.66
C GLU A 1 -2.75 -27.29 -4.42
N ILE A 2 -1.70 -26.47 -4.59
CA ILE A 2 -1.04 -25.78 -3.49
C ILE A 2 -1.59 -24.34 -3.45
N SER A 3 -2.27 -23.99 -2.35
CA SER A 3 -2.86 -22.66 -2.17
C SER A 3 -1.78 -21.60 -1.92
N LEU A 4 -2.09 -20.33 -2.29
CA LEU A 4 -1.21 -19.19 -2.01
C LEU A 4 -0.96 -19.01 -0.50
N ARG A 5 -1.96 -19.26 0.34
CA ARG A 5 -1.82 -19.28 1.81
C ARG A 5 -0.71 -20.20 2.29
N ARG A 6 -0.64 -21.43 1.73
CA ARG A 6 0.41 -22.39 2.06
C ARG A 6 1.77 -21.89 1.60
N LEU A 7 1.86 -21.32 0.38
CA LEU A 7 3.10 -20.76 -0.15
C LEU A 7 3.63 -19.61 0.72
N VAL A 8 2.76 -18.70 1.16
CA VAL A 8 3.14 -17.60 2.07
C VAL A 8 3.70 -18.16 3.37
N LYS A 9 3.04 -19.15 4.00
CA LYS A 9 3.51 -19.77 5.25
C LYS A 9 4.86 -20.49 5.09
N GLU A 10 5.08 -21.16 3.99
CA GLU A 10 6.37 -21.82 3.74
C GLU A 10 7.47 -20.79 3.40
N ALA A 11 7.13 -19.73 2.65
CA ALA A 11 8.08 -18.66 2.38
C ALA A 11 8.60 -17.99 3.66
N LEU A 12 7.76 -17.79 4.68
CA LEU A 12 8.18 -17.22 5.96
C LEU A 12 9.23 -18.08 6.68
N ARG A 13 9.20 -19.42 6.50
CA ARG A 13 10.19 -20.34 7.07
C ARG A 13 11.55 -20.25 6.39
N MET A 14 11.60 -19.72 5.16
CA MET A 14 12.84 -19.49 4.42
C MET A 14 13.61 -18.26 4.92
N ARG A 15 13.08 -17.52 5.91
CA ARG A 15 13.65 -16.29 6.46
C ARG A 15 13.96 -15.25 5.38
N PRO A 16 12.96 -14.85 4.57
CA PRO A 16 13.17 -13.90 3.49
C PRO A 16 13.39 -12.47 4.05
N ASP A 17 14.17 -11.68 3.33
CA ASP A 17 14.30 -10.25 3.61
C ASP A 17 13.05 -9.47 3.19
N ARG A 18 12.33 -9.96 2.18
CA ARG A 18 11.12 -9.35 1.63
C ARG A 18 10.16 -10.42 1.14
N LEU A 19 8.86 -10.15 1.30
CA LEU A 19 7.78 -10.97 0.74
C LEU A 19 7.06 -10.18 -0.34
N ILE A 20 7.10 -10.68 -1.59
CA ILE A 20 6.42 -10.07 -2.72
C ILE A 20 5.35 -11.04 -3.21
N ILE A 21 4.07 -10.62 -3.14
CA ILE A 21 2.93 -11.41 -3.61
C ILE A 21 2.37 -10.73 -4.85
N GLY A 22 2.35 -11.46 -5.98
CA GLY A 22 1.91 -10.93 -7.25
C GLY A 22 0.50 -10.36 -7.21
N GLU A 23 -0.41 -11.03 -6.48
CA GLU A 23 -1.77 -10.55 -6.26
C GLU A 23 -2.41 -11.23 -5.04
N VAL A 24 -3.24 -10.47 -4.29
CA VAL A 24 -4.14 -11.00 -3.26
C VAL A 24 -5.59 -10.82 -3.70
N ARG A 25 -6.39 -11.88 -3.56
CA ARG A 25 -7.79 -11.93 -4.00
C ARG A 25 -8.74 -12.43 -2.93
N GLU A 26 -8.24 -13.22 -1.99
CA GLU A 26 -9.04 -13.99 -1.04
C GLU A 26 -8.38 -14.03 0.35
N ALA A 27 -8.56 -15.12 1.05
CA ALA A 27 -8.15 -15.36 2.42
C ALA A 27 -6.63 -15.27 2.66
N GLU A 28 -5.79 -15.41 1.64
CA GLU A 28 -4.34 -15.25 1.74
C GLU A 28 -3.91 -13.85 2.18
N ALA A 29 -4.79 -12.85 2.00
CA ALA A 29 -4.57 -11.51 2.51
C ALA A 29 -4.33 -11.47 4.02
N LEU A 30 -4.95 -12.37 4.79
CA LEU A 30 -4.71 -12.49 6.23
C LEU A 30 -3.26 -12.93 6.52
N ASP A 31 -2.78 -13.97 5.85
CA ASP A 31 -1.43 -14.49 6.07
C ASP A 31 -0.36 -13.45 5.68
N LEU A 32 -0.62 -12.67 4.61
CA LEU A 32 0.22 -11.53 4.22
C LEU A 32 0.25 -10.45 5.31
N LEU A 33 -0.91 -10.00 5.80
CA LEU A 33 -0.99 -8.97 6.84
C LEU A 33 -0.30 -9.40 8.13
N LEU A 34 -0.42 -10.65 8.52
CA LEU A 34 0.29 -11.20 9.69
C LEU A 34 1.81 -11.19 9.48
N ALA A 35 2.28 -11.51 8.27
CA ALA A 35 3.68 -11.43 7.91
C ALA A 35 4.20 -9.98 7.96
N MET A 36 3.46 -9.02 7.39
CA MET A 36 3.80 -7.60 7.43
C MET A 36 3.84 -7.06 8.87
N ASN A 37 2.84 -7.42 9.67
CA ASN A 37 2.74 -6.99 11.07
C ASN A 37 3.86 -7.57 11.96
N SER A 38 4.49 -8.66 11.55
CA SER A 38 5.68 -9.21 12.22
C SER A 38 6.99 -8.49 11.86
N GLY A 39 6.92 -7.42 11.06
CA GLY A 39 8.07 -6.60 10.66
C GLY A 39 8.72 -7.01 9.34
N LEU A 40 8.15 -7.98 8.62
CA LEU A 40 8.66 -8.38 7.31
C LEU A 40 8.25 -7.37 6.25
N SER A 41 9.23 -6.72 5.62
CA SER A 41 8.98 -5.84 4.48
C SER A 41 8.29 -6.59 3.35
N SER A 42 7.14 -6.11 2.89
CA SER A 42 6.33 -6.82 1.92
C SER A 42 5.70 -5.90 0.88
N MET A 43 5.33 -6.47 -0.24
CA MET A 43 4.59 -5.81 -1.31
C MET A 43 3.58 -6.78 -1.91
N CYS A 44 2.40 -6.30 -2.23
CA CYS A 44 1.40 -7.06 -2.99
C CYS A 44 0.67 -6.17 -3.97
N THR A 45 -0.05 -6.77 -4.92
CA THR A 45 -1.04 -6.07 -5.73
C THR A 45 -2.45 -6.58 -5.43
N LEU A 46 -3.43 -5.76 -5.69
CA LEU A 46 -4.84 -6.12 -5.70
C LEU A 46 -5.60 -5.24 -6.71
N HIS A 47 -6.73 -5.71 -7.20
CA HIS A 47 -7.58 -4.92 -8.08
C HIS A 47 -8.51 -4.00 -7.28
N ALA A 48 -8.44 -2.70 -7.54
CA ALA A 48 -9.32 -1.66 -6.98
C ALA A 48 -9.37 -0.46 -7.95
N ASN A 49 -10.41 0.38 -7.84
CA ASN A 49 -10.59 1.54 -8.72
C ASN A 49 -9.97 2.82 -8.14
N SER A 50 -9.45 2.77 -6.93
CA SER A 50 -8.74 3.87 -6.26
C SER A 50 -7.88 3.34 -5.11
N ALA A 51 -6.94 4.16 -4.59
CA ALA A 51 -6.19 3.82 -3.40
C ALA A 51 -7.09 3.62 -2.18
N ARG A 52 -8.12 4.45 -2.04
CA ARG A 52 -9.11 4.30 -0.96
C ARG A 52 -9.88 2.99 -1.04
N GLU A 53 -10.36 2.60 -2.23
CA GLU A 53 -11.03 1.31 -2.41
C GLU A 53 -10.09 0.13 -2.17
N ALA A 54 -8.81 0.26 -2.53
CA ALA A 54 -7.79 -0.74 -2.21
C ALA A 54 -7.65 -0.95 -0.70
N VAL A 55 -7.65 0.13 0.10
CA VAL A 55 -7.62 0.04 1.58
C VAL A 55 -8.87 -0.66 2.12
N ILE A 56 -10.06 -0.31 1.62
CA ILE A 56 -11.30 -0.98 2.02
C ILE A 56 -11.25 -2.48 1.66
N LYS A 57 -10.78 -2.79 0.46
CA LYS A 57 -10.72 -4.17 -0.02
C LYS A 57 -9.72 -5.01 0.79
N ILE A 58 -8.53 -4.49 1.11
CA ILE A 58 -7.55 -5.19 1.93
C ILE A 58 -8.03 -5.38 3.38
N CYS A 59 -8.95 -4.57 3.87
CA CYS A 59 -9.64 -4.78 5.15
C CYS A 59 -10.73 -5.87 5.07
N THR A 60 -11.26 -6.13 3.88
CA THR A 60 -12.37 -7.08 3.68
C THR A 60 -11.87 -8.50 3.36
N LEU A 61 -10.85 -8.63 2.52
CA LEU A 61 -10.34 -9.93 2.07
C LEU A 61 -9.95 -10.88 3.21
N PRO A 62 -9.28 -10.43 4.30
CA PRO A 62 -8.91 -11.31 5.42
C PRO A 62 -10.11 -11.94 6.13
N LEU A 63 -11.29 -11.30 6.09
CA LEU A 63 -12.51 -11.81 6.71
C LEU A 63 -12.97 -13.13 6.05
N LEU A 64 -12.56 -13.38 4.79
CA LEU A 64 -12.84 -14.62 4.08
C LEU A 64 -12.05 -15.82 4.64
N ALA A 65 -11.08 -15.58 5.52
CA ALA A 65 -10.24 -16.65 6.09
C ALA A 65 -10.97 -17.52 7.13
N GLY A 66 -12.06 -17.04 7.71
CA GLY A 66 -12.89 -17.79 8.66
C GLY A 66 -13.74 -16.89 9.56
N GLU A 67 -14.76 -17.45 10.18
CA GLU A 67 -15.74 -16.72 11.03
C GLU A 67 -15.11 -16.09 12.29
N ASN A 68 -13.94 -16.55 12.70
CA ASN A 68 -13.20 -16.04 13.85
C ASN A 68 -12.30 -14.83 13.53
N VAL A 69 -12.28 -14.37 12.27
CA VAL A 69 -11.56 -13.18 11.85
C VAL A 69 -12.51 -12.00 11.84
N SER A 70 -12.32 -11.04 12.73
CA SER A 70 -13.18 -9.87 12.87
C SER A 70 -12.58 -8.61 12.23
N SER A 71 -13.43 -7.66 11.85
CA SER A 71 -13.02 -6.33 11.40
C SER A 71 -12.25 -5.57 12.48
N ASP A 72 -12.58 -5.77 13.76
CA ASP A 72 -11.91 -5.13 14.89
C ASP A 72 -10.44 -5.54 15.04
N PHE A 73 -10.10 -6.73 14.50
CA PHE A 73 -8.72 -7.17 14.39
C PHE A 73 -8.07 -6.72 13.07
N VAL A 74 -8.80 -6.86 11.96
CA VAL A 74 -8.23 -6.63 10.63
C VAL A 74 -7.93 -5.15 10.38
N VAL A 75 -8.85 -4.24 10.71
CA VAL A 75 -8.70 -2.82 10.39
C VAL A 75 -7.48 -2.19 11.06
N PRO A 76 -7.25 -2.36 12.39
CA PRO A 76 -6.02 -1.87 13.03
C PRO A 76 -4.75 -2.54 12.48
N THR A 77 -4.84 -3.83 12.13
CA THR A 77 -3.71 -4.57 11.56
C THR A 77 -3.32 -4.00 10.19
N VAL A 78 -4.29 -3.71 9.32
CA VAL A 78 -4.06 -3.05 8.03
C VAL A 78 -3.44 -1.66 8.23
N ALA A 79 -4.02 -0.87 9.15
CA ALA A 79 -3.54 0.48 9.43
C ALA A 79 -2.08 0.52 9.89
N SER A 80 -1.65 -0.49 10.65
CA SER A 80 -0.27 -0.59 11.17
C SER A 80 0.72 -1.25 10.21
N ALA A 81 0.23 -2.13 9.31
CA ALA A 81 1.08 -2.94 8.46
C ALA A 81 1.35 -2.33 7.07
N ILE A 82 0.45 -1.46 6.58
CA ILE A 82 0.56 -0.85 5.25
C ILE A 82 0.99 0.61 5.38
N ASP A 83 2.09 0.95 4.73
CA ASP A 83 2.63 2.32 4.71
C ASP A 83 2.07 3.12 3.52
N LEU A 84 2.02 2.52 2.34
CA LEU A 84 1.68 3.18 1.08
C LEU A 84 0.79 2.31 0.20
N VAL A 85 -0.13 2.97 -0.50
CA VAL A 85 -0.91 2.40 -1.61
C VAL A 85 -0.63 3.21 -2.87
N VAL A 86 -0.19 2.52 -3.94
CA VAL A 86 0.04 3.10 -5.25
C VAL A 86 -1.05 2.60 -6.20
N HIS A 87 -1.90 3.50 -6.65
CA HIS A 87 -2.95 3.19 -7.62
C HIS A 87 -2.46 3.51 -9.05
N LEU A 88 -2.58 2.50 -9.89
CA LEU A 88 -2.22 2.56 -11.32
C LEU A 88 -3.51 2.52 -12.15
N ASP A 89 -3.58 3.37 -13.17
CA ASP A 89 -4.71 3.43 -14.09
C ASP A 89 -4.22 3.53 -15.54
N LEU A 90 -5.09 3.24 -16.48
CA LEU A 90 -4.83 3.45 -17.89
C LEU A 90 -5.17 4.90 -18.28
N ASP A 91 -4.25 5.58 -18.92
CA ASP A 91 -4.51 6.87 -19.52
C ASP A 91 -5.35 6.74 -20.80
N ARG A 92 -5.67 7.88 -21.44
CA ARG A 92 -6.46 7.92 -22.68
C ARG A 92 -5.80 7.18 -23.84
N ASP A 93 -4.47 7.05 -23.81
CA ASP A 93 -3.68 6.36 -24.83
C ASP A 93 -3.48 4.87 -24.50
N GLY A 94 -4.10 4.37 -23.41
CA GLY A 94 -3.99 3.00 -22.95
C GLY A 94 -2.67 2.69 -22.24
N ARG A 95 -1.89 3.70 -21.85
CA ARG A 95 -0.65 3.52 -21.11
C ARG A 95 -0.95 3.41 -19.62
N ARG A 96 -0.30 2.47 -18.96
CA ARG A 96 -0.40 2.32 -17.49
C ARG A 96 0.42 3.39 -16.79
N THR A 97 -0.25 4.20 -16.00
CA THR A 97 0.36 5.34 -15.30
C THR A 97 -0.01 5.33 -13.82
N VAL A 98 0.84 5.94 -12.98
CA VAL A 98 0.48 6.18 -11.59
C VAL A 98 -0.61 7.24 -11.54
N ARG A 99 -1.75 6.90 -10.95
CA ARG A 99 -2.89 7.80 -10.76
C ARG A 99 -2.77 8.55 -9.44
N GLU A 100 -2.48 7.83 -8.37
CA GLU A 100 -2.35 8.38 -7.03
C GLU A 100 -1.41 7.52 -6.16
N VAL A 101 -0.81 8.16 -5.16
CA VAL A 101 -0.05 7.51 -4.09
C VAL A 101 -0.62 8.03 -2.79
N ALA A 102 -1.20 7.13 -2.00
CA ALA A 102 -1.75 7.43 -0.69
C ALA A 102 -0.90 6.81 0.42
N ALA A 103 -0.66 7.57 1.48
CA ALA A 103 -0.03 7.08 2.70
C ALA A 103 -1.10 6.78 3.77
N LEU A 104 -0.87 5.71 4.54
CA LEU A 104 -1.67 5.39 5.71
C LEU A 104 -0.95 5.95 6.94
N SER A 105 -1.73 6.66 7.81
CA SER A 105 -1.18 7.27 9.02
C SER A 105 -1.00 6.28 10.18
N GLY A 106 -1.54 5.07 10.05
CA GLY A 106 -1.65 4.10 11.13
C GLY A 106 -2.82 4.37 12.09
N ARG A 107 -3.58 5.46 11.91
CA ARG A 107 -4.72 5.82 12.73
C ARG A 107 -6.03 5.29 12.15
N VAL A 108 -6.91 4.88 13.07
CA VAL A 108 -8.26 4.41 12.76
C VAL A 108 -9.25 5.27 13.52
N GLU A 109 -10.17 5.89 12.82
CA GLU A 109 -11.25 6.68 13.42
C GLU A 109 -12.60 6.14 12.93
N ASN A 110 -13.48 5.78 13.86
CA ASN A 110 -14.79 5.20 13.57
C ASN A 110 -14.76 4.01 12.58
N GLY A 111 -13.74 3.14 12.71
CA GLY A 111 -13.54 1.99 11.81
C GLY A 111 -12.98 2.33 10.44
N VAL A 112 -12.61 3.58 10.19
CA VAL A 112 -12.01 4.05 8.93
C VAL A 112 -10.53 4.34 9.12
N ILE A 113 -9.69 3.80 8.25
CA ILE A 113 -8.26 4.09 8.26
C ILE A 113 -8.03 5.47 7.64
N GLU A 114 -7.30 6.33 8.38
CA GLU A 114 -6.90 7.63 7.88
C GLU A 114 -5.85 7.49 6.79
N THR A 115 -6.11 8.10 5.64
CA THR A 115 -5.19 8.15 4.50
C THR A 115 -4.90 9.60 4.11
N SER A 116 -3.73 9.84 3.54
CA SER A 116 -3.34 11.16 3.03
C SER A 116 -2.70 11.05 1.65
N ASP A 117 -3.04 11.99 0.76
CA ASP A 117 -2.50 12.00 -0.59
C ASP A 117 -1.06 12.47 -0.60
N VAL A 118 -0.16 11.57 -1.00
CA VAL A 118 1.26 11.88 -1.23
C VAL A 118 1.45 12.46 -2.62
N PHE A 119 0.85 11.82 -3.64
CA PHE A 119 0.78 12.31 -5.01
C PHE A 119 -0.59 11.96 -5.62
N HIS A 120 -1.10 12.83 -6.46
CA HIS A 120 -2.31 12.57 -7.26
C HIS A 120 -2.21 13.24 -8.64
N ARG A 121 -3.03 12.80 -9.60
CA ARG A 121 -3.13 13.48 -10.89
C ARG A 121 -4.10 14.64 -10.81
N ASP A 122 -3.65 15.81 -11.29
CA ASP A 122 -4.47 16.98 -11.48
C ASP A 122 -5.41 16.85 -12.70
N HIS A 123 -6.24 17.88 -12.94
CA HIS A 123 -7.15 17.91 -14.08
C HIS A 123 -6.45 17.91 -15.45
N SER A 124 -5.19 18.35 -15.49
CA SER A 124 -4.35 18.34 -16.69
C SER A 124 -3.63 17.01 -16.92
N GLY A 125 -3.77 16.05 -15.98
CA GLY A 125 -3.15 14.74 -16.03
C GLY A 125 -1.71 14.70 -15.51
N ASN A 126 -1.22 15.79 -14.89
CA ASN A 126 0.11 15.77 -14.27
C ASN A 126 0.06 15.14 -12.89
N LEU A 127 1.10 14.38 -12.54
CA LEU A 127 1.26 13.87 -11.18
C LEU A 127 1.79 14.99 -10.29
N VAL A 128 0.98 15.47 -9.37
CA VAL A 128 1.31 16.58 -8.48
C VAL A 128 1.45 16.11 -7.03
N ARG A 129 2.25 16.84 -6.26
CA ARG A 129 2.47 16.59 -4.84
C ARG A 129 1.22 16.97 -4.04
N GLY A 130 0.73 16.03 -3.19
CA GLY A 130 -0.29 16.27 -2.18
C GLY A 130 0.31 16.77 -0.85
N ALA A 131 -0.53 16.92 0.16
CA ALA A 131 -0.09 17.33 1.51
C ALA A 131 0.40 16.16 2.37
N GLY A 132 0.07 14.91 2.00
CA GLY A 132 0.41 13.72 2.77
C GLY A 132 1.89 13.34 2.70
N ALA A 133 2.35 12.57 3.67
CA ALA A 133 3.68 11.97 3.67
C ALA A 133 3.63 10.55 4.27
N PRO A 134 4.49 9.63 3.84
CA PRO A 134 4.63 8.34 4.48
C PRO A 134 4.96 8.48 5.96
N SER A 135 4.42 7.60 6.80
CA SER A 135 4.82 7.48 8.20
C SER A 135 6.24 6.92 8.34
N GLY A 136 6.89 7.13 9.48
CA GLY A 136 8.19 6.54 9.78
C GLY A 136 9.35 7.16 9.00
N ALA A 137 9.43 8.51 8.94
CA ALA A 137 10.52 9.24 8.28
C ALA A 137 11.92 8.80 8.75
N GLU A 138 12.06 8.35 10.00
CA GLU A 138 13.30 7.81 10.54
C GLU A 138 13.78 6.53 9.84
N ARG A 139 12.89 5.75 9.23
CA ARG A 139 13.26 4.56 8.42
C ARG A 139 14.00 4.97 7.15
N PHE A 140 13.57 6.08 6.53
CA PHE A 140 14.26 6.66 5.37
C PHE A 140 15.64 7.19 5.77
N GLY A 141 15.73 7.93 6.88
CA GLY A 141 17.01 8.43 7.41
C GLY A 141 18.01 7.32 7.71
N ARG A 142 17.56 6.22 8.33
CA ARG A 142 18.41 5.04 8.58
C ARG A 142 18.88 4.36 7.29
N ALA A 143 18.10 4.45 6.21
CA ALA A 143 18.48 3.96 4.89
C ALA A 143 19.32 4.97 4.07
N GLY A 144 19.69 6.11 4.65
CA GLY A 144 20.50 7.14 3.99
C GLY A 144 19.71 8.08 3.07
N HIS A 145 18.38 8.13 3.20
CA HIS A 145 17.51 8.97 2.37
C HIS A 145 16.86 10.08 3.19
N ASP A 146 16.83 11.30 2.64
CA ASP A 146 16.00 12.40 3.14
C ASP A 146 14.62 12.32 2.50
N LEU A 147 13.60 11.98 3.30
CA LEU A 147 12.23 11.88 2.83
C LEU A 147 11.71 13.21 2.27
N ALA A 148 12.05 14.34 2.88
CA ALA A 148 11.61 15.66 2.41
C ALA A 148 12.20 15.97 1.03
N ALA A 149 13.48 15.68 0.82
CA ALA A 149 14.12 15.82 -0.48
C ALA A 149 13.51 14.90 -1.54
N LEU A 150 13.22 13.63 -1.21
CA LEU A 150 12.54 12.70 -2.11
C LEU A 150 11.15 13.21 -2.53
N LEU A 151 10.39 13.79 -1.61
CA LEU A 151 9.05 14.28 -1.88
C LEU A 151 9.05 15.63 -2.63
N SER A 152 10.08 16.46 -2.50
CA SER A 152 10.20 17.77 -3.17
C SER A 152 10.73 17.69 -4.59
N SER A 153 11.51 16.67 -4.95
CA SER A 153 12.15 16.51 -6.26
C SER A 153 11.18 16.40 -7.45
N HIS A 154 9.89 16.18 -7.19
CA HIS A 154 8.84 16.08 -8.23
C HIS A 154 8.13 17.41 -8.53
N SER A 155 8.38 18.49 -7.76
CA SER A 155 7.77 19.80 -8.03
C SER A 155 8.48 20.58 -9.15
N ASP A 156 9.69 20.17 -9.56
CA ASP A 156 10.53 20.95 -10.48
C ASP A 156 10.52 20.45 -11.95
N ASN A 157 9.90 19.30 -12.24
CA ASN A 157 9.92 18.70 -13.58
C ASN A 157 8.82 19.25 -14.53
N SER A 158 8.06 20.29 -14.13
CA SER A 158 7.08 20.95 -15.01
C SER A 158 7.66 22.09 -15.86
N LYS A 159 8.99 22.34 -15.78
CA LYS A 159 9.67 23.44 -16.50
C LYS A 159 10.79 22.96 -17.43
N GLY A 160 10.60 21.87 -18.15
CA GLY A 160 11.64 21.41 -19.05
C GLY A 160 11.22 20.36 -20.04
N ALA A 161 10.36 20.72 -20.97
CA ALA A 161 10.25 20.02 -22.27
C ALA A 161 9.83 21.05 -23.32
N TYR A 162 10.81 21.54 -24.04
CA TYR A 162 10.64 22.14 -25.37
C TYR A 162 10.56 21.04 -26.39
#